data_d28fb73c0b8a5747619677282ba9d280
#
_entry.id   d28fb73c0b8a5747619677282ba9d280
#
_cell.length_a   1.000
_cell.length_b   1.000
_cell.length_c   1.000
_cell.angle_alpha   90.00
_cell.angle_beta   90.00
_cell.angle_gamma   90.00
#
_symmetry.space_group_name_H-M   'P 1'
#
loop_
_entity.id
_entity.type
_entity.pdbx_description
1 polymer ?
#
loop_
_entity_poly.entity_id
_entity_poly.type
_entity_poly.pdbx_seq_one_letter_code
_entity_poly.pdbx_strand_id
1 'polypeptide(L)'
;MSDFSCNVKENIKRLETSLNVERNFDILQREVIIAGRKAGFFFIDGFVREDMAEKLMQFFYSLKESDITSLDIFLEKGMPYTEVTRSGNVDYVITQFLSGVSIMTIDGFDECLLI
;
A
#
# COMPACT_ATOMS: atom_id res chain seq x y z
N MET A 1 9.33 -17.11 1.51
CA MET A 1 8.34 -17.05 0.42
C MET A 1 7.26 -16.05 0.78
N SER A 2 6.89 -15.18 -0.15
CA SER A 2 5.87 -14.18 0.14
C SER A 2 4.46 -14.77 0.07
N ASP A 3 3.55 -14.27 0.91
CA ASP A 3 2.13 -14.60 0.87
C ASP A 3 1.38 -13.85 -0.23
N PHE A 4 2.01 -12.84 -0.82
CA PHE A 4 1.45 -12.05 -1.90
C PHE A 4 2.08 -12.45 -3.23
N SER A 5 1.34 -12.22 -4.32
CA SER A 5 1.85 -12.44 -5.68
C SER A 5 2.30 -11.12 -6.29
N CYS A 6 2.76 -11.15 -7.54
CA CYS A 6 3.06 -9.93 -8.29
C CYS A 6 1.83 -9.35 -8.99
N ASN A 7 0.66 -9.92 -8.76
CA ASN A 7 -0.60 -9.45 -9.35
C ASN A 7 -1.38 -8.65 -8.32
N VAL A 8 -1.51 -7.35 -8.55
CA VAL A 8 -2.16 -6.44 -7.62
C VAL A 8 -3.63 -6.81 -7.37
N LYS A 9 -4.33 -7.31 -8.36
CA LYS A 9 -5.74 -7.68 -8.20
C LYS A 9 -5.90 -8.81 -7.19
N GLU A 10 -5.01 -9.80 -7.25
CA GLU A 10 -4.99 -10.91 -6.30
C GLU A 10 -4.66 -10.42 -4.90
N ASN A 11 -3.69 -9.52 -4.79
CA ASN A 11 -3.26 -8.97 -3.51
C ASN A 11 -4.35 -8.11 -2.88
N ILE A 12 -5.02 -7.29 -3.66
CA ILE A 12 -6.16 -6.49 -3.18
C ILE A 12 -7.26 -7.40 -2.67
N LYS A 13 -7.60 -8.44 -3.42
CA LYS A 13 -8.63 -9.38 -3.02
C LYS A 13 -8.27 -10.12 -1.73
N ARG A 14 -7.00 -10.52 -1.60
CA ARG A 14 -6.52 -11.17 -0.39
C ARG A 14 -6.64 -10.25 0.83
N LEU A 15 -6.26 -8.99 0.68
CA LEU A 15 -6.38 -8.00 1.75
C LEU A 15 -7.85 -7.71 2.08
N GLU A 16 -8.70 -7.55 1.09
CA GLU A 16 -10.14 -7.34 1.31
C GLU A 16 -10.75 -8.48 2.14
N THR A 17 -10.39 -9.72 1.79
CA THR A 17 -10.88 -10.90 2.50
C THR A 17 -10.33 -10.97 3.91
N SER A 18 -9.01 -10.77 4.07
CA SER A 18 -8.33 -10.87 5.37
C SER A 18 -8.77 -9.78 6.34
N LEU A 19 -9.04 -8.58 5.83
CA LEU A 19 -9.50 -7.44 6.63
C LEU A 19 -11.01 -7.41 6.80
N ASN A 20 -11.75 -8.22 6.04
CA ASN A 20 -13.20 -8.25 6.06
C ASN A 20 -13.79 -6.87 5.77
N VAL A 21 -13.32 -6.23 4.71
CA VAL A 21 -13.61 -4.83 4.35
C VAL A 21 -15.12 -4.56 4.25
N GLU A 22 -15.87 -5.52 3.70
CA GLU A 22 -17.32 -5.37 3.51
C GLU A 22 -18.09 -5.22 4.83
N ARG A 23 -17.52 -5.70 5.95
CA ARG A 23 -18.17 -5.66 7.27
C ARG A 23 -17.57 -4.62 8.20
N ASN A 24 -16.49 -3.94 7.78
CA ASN A 24 -15.79 -2.95 8.60
C ASN A 24 -15.88 -1.58 7.95
N PHE A 25 -16.80 -0.77 8.40
CA PHE A 25 -17.06 0.56 7.83
C PHE A 25 -15.90 1.54 8.00
N ASP A 26 -15.01 1.28 8.95
CA ASP A 26 -13.88 2.15 9.22
C ASP A 26 -12.70 1.88 8.29
N ILE A 27 -12.74 0.79 7.52
CA ILE A 27 -11.68 0.46 6.58
C ILE A 27 -11.99 1.08 5.23
N LEU A 28 -11.11 1.97 4.78
CA LEU A 28 -11.22 2.63 3.50
C LEU A 28 -10.23 2.03 2.52
N GLN A 29 -10.67 1.88 1.28
CA GLN A 29 -9.87 1.30 0.22
C GLN A 29 -9.90 2.23 -0.98
N ARG A 30 -8.73 2.45 -1.58
CA ARG A 30 -8.61 3.29 -2.76
C ARG A 30 -7.69 2.63 -3.77
N GLU A 31 -8.10 2.61 -5.04
CA GLU A 31 -7.23 2.17 -6.13
C GLU A 31 -6.70 3.40 -6.86
N VAL A 32 -5.41 3.37 -7.15
CA VAL A 32 -4.73 4.45 -7.86
C VAL A 32 -3.78 3.87 -8.89
N ILE A 33 -3.32 4.71 -9.82
CA ILE A 33 -2.29 4.32 -10.78
C ILE A 33 -1.03 5.12 -10.46
N ILE A 34 0.06 4.42 -10.21
CA ILE A 34 1.34 5.01 -9.84
C ILE A 34 2.35 4.64 -10.92
N ALA A 35 2.85 5.63 -11.65
CA ALA A 35 3.85 5.42 -12.71
C ALA A 35 3.45 4.32 -13.69
N GLY A 36 2.16 4.27 -14.05
CA GLY A 36 1.63 3.27 -14.97
C GLY A 36 1.26 1.94 -14.33
N ARG A 37 1.50 1.76 -13.04
CA ARG A 37 1.16 0.54 -12.29
C ARG A 37 -0.08 0.75 -11.44
N LYS A 38 -0.97 -0.22 -11.45
CA LYS A 38 -2.15 -0.21 -10.59
C LYS A 38 -1.72 -0.49 -9.15
N ALA A 39 -2.29 0.24 -8.20
CA ALA A 39 -2.00 0.08 -6.78
C ALA A 39 -3.28 0.13 -5.96
N GLY A 40 -3.28 -0.59 -4.85
CA GLY A 40 -4.37 -0.54 -3.87
C GLY A 40 -3.87 0.04 -2.56
N PHE A 41 -4.64 0.93 -1.98
CA PHE A 41 -4.30 1.59 -0.73
C PHE A 41 -5.41 1.33 0.28
N PHE A 42 -5.02 0.82 1.45
CA PHE A 42 -5.95 0.51 2.55
C PHE A 42 -5.56 1.33 3.77
N PHE A 43 -6.55 1.96 4.38
CA PHE A 43 -6.31 2.74 5.59
C PHE A 43 -7.56 2.76 6.46
N ILE A 44 -7.36 3.03 7.75
CA ILE A 44 -8.46 3.11 8.72
C ILE A 44 -8.88 4.58 8.83
N ASP A 45 -10.17 4.84 8.68
CA ASP A 45 -10.72 6.19 8.78
C ASP A 45 -10.40 6.77 10.17
N GLY A 46 -9.92 8.01 10.17
CA GLY A 46 -9.51 8.70 11.39
C GLY A 46 -8.06 8.50 11.80
N PHE A 47 -7.36 7.51 11.24
CA PHE A 47 -5.94 7.27 11.53
C PHE A 47 -5.01 7.94 10.52
N VAL A 48 -5.51 8.19 9.30
CA VAL A 48 -4.74 8.90 8.28
C VAL A 48 -5.24 10.33 8.20
N ARG A 49 -4.32 11.28 8.32
CA ARG A 49 -4.64 12.69 8.18
C ARG A 49 -4.80 13.02 6.70
N GLU A 50 -5.79 13.83 6.38
CA GLU A 50 -6.08 14.21 4.99
C GLU A 50 -4.90 14.88 4.30
N ASP A 51 -4.18 15.75 5.01
CA ASP A 51 -3.01 16.42 4.47
C ASP A 51 -1.88 15.44 4.12
N MET A 52 -1.71 14.39 4.90
CA MET A 52 -0.74 13.34 4.60
C MET A 52 -1.15 12.54 3.37
N ALA A 53 -2.44 12.19 3.27
CA ALA A 53 -2.95 11.44 2.13
C ALA A 53 -2.78 12.24 0.83
N GLU A 54 -3.05 13.54 0.85
CA GLU A 54 -2.85 14.41 -0.30
C GLU A 54 -1.38 14.47 -0.72
N LYS A 55 -0.47 14.64 0.22
CA LYS A 55 0.97 14.68 -0.07
C LYS A 55 1.46 13.37 -0.67
N LEU A 56 0.99 12.24 -0.16
CA LEU A 56 1.31 10.93 -0.72
C LEU A 56 0.82 10.82 -2.16
N MET A 57 -0.42 11.23 -2.42
CA MET A 57 -0.98 11.16 -3.76
C MET A 57 -0.22 12.06 -4.74
N GLN A 58 0.12 13.28 -4.33
CA GLN A 58 0.92 14.19 -5.15
C GLN A 58 2.28 13.59 -5.47
N PHE A 59 2.93 12.99 -4.47
CA PHE A 59 4.20 12.31 -4.66
C PHE A 59 4.07 11.18 -5.66
N PHE A 60 3.07 10.32 -5.51
CA PHE A 60 2.85 9.18 -6.40
C PHE A 60 2.57 9.61 -7.84
N TYR A 61 1.80 10.67 -8.04
CA TYR A 61 1.50 11.16 -9.38
C TYR A 61 2.71 11.77 -10.08
N SER A 62 3.72 12.19 -9.33
CA SER A 62 4.96 12.73 -9.88
C SER A 62 5.96 11.66 -10.32
N LEU A 63 5.74 10.41 -9.94
CA LEU A 63 6.67 9.32 -10.23
C LEU A 63 6.61 8.87 -11.68
N LYS A 64 7.77 8.48 -12.20
CA LYS A 64 7.92 7.87 -13.53
C LYS A 64 8.12 6.37 -13.37
N GLU A 65 7.92 5.62 -14.45
CA GLU A 65 8.13 4.16 -14.43
C GLU A 65 9.54 3.80 -13.97
N SER A 66 10.54 4.58 -14.32
CA SER A 66 11.93 4.35 -13.91
C SER A 66 12.14 4.48 -12.40
N ASP A 67 11.25 5.17 -11.69
CA ASP A 67 11.35 5.37 -10.25
C ASP A 67 10.79 4.16 -9.47
N ILE A 68 10.14 3.22 -10.15
CA ILE A 68 9.40 2.13 -9.51
C ILE A 68 9.70 0.79 -10.19
N THR A 69 10.92 0.61 -10.68
CA THR A 69 11.36 -0.66 -11.28
C THR A 69 11.55 -1.75 -10.22
N SER A 70 11.81 -1.36 -8.98
CA SER A 70 11.84 -2.26 -7.82
C SER A 70 11.37 -1.51 -6.58
N LEU A 71 10.97 -2.26 -5.54
CA LEU A 71 10.62 -1.64 -4.27
C LEU A 71 11.80 -0.92 -3.63
N ASP A 72 13.01 -1.47 -3.78
CA ASP A 72 14.22 -0.82 -3.27
C ASP A 72 14.42 0.55 -3.89
N ILE A 73 14.31 0.65 -5.22
CA ILE A 73 14.43 1.92 -5.93
C ILE A 73 13.31 2.87 -5.51
N PHE A 74 12.09 2.37 -5.39
CA PHE A 74 10.94 3.16 -4.98
C PHE A 74 11.18 3.80 -3.59
N LEU A 75 11.70 3.01 -2.66
CA LEU A 75 11.99 3.50 -1.31
C LEU A 75 13.17 4.46 -1.28
N GLU A 76 14.20 4.22 -2.11
CA GLU A 76 15.37 5.10 -2.23
C GLU A 76 15.04 6.46 -2.84
N LYS A 77 14.11 6.53 -3.77
CA LYS A 77 13.71 7.79 -4.42
C LYS A 77 12.98 8.74 -3.49
N GLY A 78 12.83 8.32 -2.26
CA GLY A 78 12.38 9.22 -1.23
C GLY A 78 10.87 9.25 -1.05
N MET A 79 10.32 8.19 -0.54
CA MET A 79 9.02 8.29 0.08
C MET A 79 9.06 9.49 1.03
N PRO A 80 8.03 10.34 1.05
CA PRO A 80 8.05 11.56 1.86
C PRO A 80 8.04 11.30 3.37
N TYR A 81 8.03 10.04 3.78
CA TYR A 81 8.01 9.63 5.19
C TYR A 81 9.16 8.70 5.48
N THR A 82 9.75 8.86 6.67
CA THR A 82 10.90 8.08 7.12
C THR A 82 10.52 6.69 7.61
N GLU A 83 9.27 6.50 8.01
CA GLU A 83 8.81 5.23 8.56
C GLU A 83 7.98 4.46 7.53
N VAL A 84 8.68 3.88 6.57
CA VAL A 84 8.06 3.00 5.58
C VAL A 84 8.77 1.67 5.63
N THR A 85 8.01 0.60 5.83
CA THR A 85 8.53 -0.76 5.81
C THR A 85 7.81 -1.57 4.75
N ARG A 86 8.30 -2.78 4.48
CA ARG A 86 7.67 -3.69 3.53
C ARG A 86 7.62 -5.09 4.11
N SER A 87 6.62 -5.87 3.72
CA SER A 87 6.47 -7.24 4.17
C SER A 87 5.70 -8.07 3.17
N GLY A 88 6.11 -9.32 3.00
CA GLY A 88 5.36 -10.34 2.25
C GLY A 88 4.54 -11.25 3.15
N ASN A 89 4.51 -11.02 4.45
CA ASN A 89 3.78 -11.85 5.41
C ASN A 89 2.41 -11.24 5.68
N VAL A 90 1.33 -11.93 5.27
CA VAL A 90 -0.02 -11.40 5.38
C VAL A 90 -0.42 -11.17 6.85
N ASP A 91 -0.06 -12.06 7.75
CA ASP A 91 -0.43 -11.91 9.16
C ASP A 91 0.24 -10.68 9.79
N TYR A 92 1.51 -10.46 9.47
CA TYR A 92 2.24 -9.29 9.93
C TYR A 92 1.62 -8.00 9.37
N VAL A 93 1.29 -7.98 8.08
CA VAL A 93 0.67 -6.82 7.42
C VAL A 93 -0.67 -6.49 8.09
N ILE A 94 -1.52 -7.50 8.33
CA ILE A 94 -2.81 -7.29 8.98
C ILE A 94 -2.64 -6.78 10.41
N THR A 95 -1.69 -7.35 11.17
CA THR A 95 -1.42 -6.92 12.55
C THR A 95 -0.99 -5.46 12.59
N GLN A 96 -0.11 -5.06 11.69
CA GLN A 96 0.34 -3.66 11.60
C GLN A 96 -0.81 -2.74 11.21
N PHE A 97 -1.63 -3.16 10.26
CA PHE A 97 -2.80 -2.38 9.84
C PHE A 97 -3.75 -2.13 11.00
N LEU A 98 -4.03 -3.16 11.80
CA LEU A 98 -4.93 -3.04 12.95
C LEU A 98 -4.35 -2.15 14.06
N SER A 99 -3.05 -1.90 14.04
CA SER A 99 -2.42 -0.94 14.96
C SER A 99 -2.35 0.48 14.40
N GLY A 100 -2.89 0.72 13.21
CA GLY A 100 -3.02 2.05 12.62
C GLY A 100 -2.15 2.34 11.40
N VAL A 101 -1.35 1.37 10.97
CA VAL A 101 -0.46 1.54 9.81
C VAL A 101 -1.25 1.31 8.52
N SER A 102 -1.03 2.13 7.50
CA SER A 102 -1.67 1.98 6.20
C SER A 102 -0.94 0.95 5.34
N ILE A 103 -1.68 0.30 4.45
CA ILE A 103 -1.14 -0.72 3.55
C ILE A 103 -1.23 -0.23 2.12
N MET A 104 -0.15 -0.43 1.35
CA MET A 104 -0.18 -0.22 -0.09
C MET A 104 0.38 -1.43 -0.82
N THR A 105 -0.36 -1.94 -1.81
CA THR A 105 0.10 -2.99 -2.71
C THR A 105 0.19 -2.44 -4.12
N ILE A 106 1.28 -2.75 -4.82
CA ILE A 106 1.57 -2.20 -6.16
C ILE A 106 1.74 -3.36 -7.13
N ASP A 107 1.15 -3.24 -8.31
CA ASP A 107 1.26 -4.27 -9.34
C ASP A 107 2.73 -4.51 -9.70
N GLY A 108 3.10 -5.77 -9.80
CA GLY A 108 4.46 -6.20 -10.11
C GLY A 108 5.30 -6.55 -8.90
N PHE A 109 4.83 -6.29 -7.69
CA PHE A 109 5.58 -6.55 -6.46
C PHE A 109 4.82 -7.52 -5.55
N ASP A 110 5.57 -8.43 -4.93
CA ASP A 110 5.01 -9.46 -4.06
C ASP A 110 5.09 -9.11 -2.57
N GLU A 111 5.36 -7.86 -2.26
CA GLU A 111 5.36 -7.36 -0.89
C GLU A 111 4.47 -6.12 -0.81
N CYS A 112 3.87 -5.91 0.38
CA CYS A 112 3.11 -4.71 0.67
C CYS A 112 3.99 -3.67 1.34
N LEU A 113 3.70 -2.40 1.09
CA LEU A 113 4.30 -1.29 1.82
C LEU A 113 3.43 -0.96 3.03
N LEU A 114 4.08 -0.68 4.14
CA LEU A 114 3.45 -0.27 5.39
C LEU A 114 3.88 1.16 5.70
N ILE A 115 2.94 2.07 5.69
CA ILE A 115 3.21 3.51 5.78
C ILE A 115 2.62 4.12 7.04
#